data_b4bd8ce1348c793d12f2cfdfdf5b13f6
#
_entry.id   b4bd8ce1348c793d12f2cfdfdf5b13f6
#
_cell.length_a   1.000
_cell.length_b   1.000
_cell.length_c   1.000
_cell.angle_alpha   90.00
_cell.angle_beta   90.00
_cell.angle_gamma   90.00
#
_symmetry.space_group_name_H-M   'P 1'
#
loop_
_entity.id
_entity.type
_entity.pdbx_description
1 polymer ?
#
loop_
_entity_poly.entity_id
_entity_poly.type
_entity_poly.pdbx_seq_one_letter_code
_entity_poly.pdbx_strand_id
1 'polypeptide(L)'
;HGEMVELGELSLQVWGKGMREHTPENQPLQGMPAKQHHHHWHVGMGHGIPVANGVECMNSSPIHEAQIDASEFDYLALGHLHAMRDVSTENTTAFFCGAPGPIVDQNGTWLLTTLEEALPPQVEQRQLDLNR
;
A
#
# COMPACT_ATOMS: atom_id res chain seq x y z
N HIS A 1 16.41 -0.05 5.41
CA HIS A 1 15.70 -1.30 5.63
C HIS A 1 14.28 -1.00 6.08
N GLY A 2 13.33 -1.87 5.73
CA GLY A 2 11.97 -1.79 6.25
C GLY A 2 11.92 -2.31 7.69
N GLU A 3 10.87 -1.93 8.40
CA GLU A 3 10.61 -2.35 9.78
C GLU A 3 9.29 -3.09 9.86
N MET A 4 9.22 -4.09 10.74
CA MET A 4 8.02 -4.87 11.04
C MET A 4 7.54 -4.53 12.45
N VAL A 5 6.27 -4.23 12.58
CA VAL A 5 5.58 -4.07 13.85
C VAL A 5 4.56 -5.20 14.00
N GLU A 6 4.59 -5.88 15.13
CA GLU A 6 3.63 -6.93 15.45
C GLU A 6 2.60 -6.43 16.45
N LEU A 7 1.34 -6.58 16.10
CA LEU A 7 0.18 -6.27 16.94
C LEU A 7 -0.51 -7.58 17.33
N GLY A 8 0.08 -8.28 18.31
CA GLY A 8 -0.29 -9.66 18.67
C GLY A 8 -1.76 -9.82 19.06
N GLU A 9 -2.35 -8.84 19.76
CA GLU A 9 -3.77 -8.86 20.13
C GLU A 9 -4.72 -8.88 18.92
N LEU A 10 -4.25 -8.37 17.78
CA LEU A 10 -5.00 -8.34 16.51
C LEU A 10 -4.57 -9.44 15.54
N SER A 11 -3.61 -10.28 15.91
CA SER A 11 -2.97 -11.20 14.99
C SER A 11 -2.55 -10.50 13.67
N LEU A 12 -1.93 -9.33 13.79
CA LEU A 12 -1.58 -8.45 12.68
C LEU A 12 -0.10 -8.11 12.71
N GLN A 13 0.55 -8.24 11.56
CA GLN A 13 1.90 -7.74 11.29
C GLN A 13 1.83 -6.62 10.28
N VAL A 14 2.45 -5.50 10.58
CA VAL A 14 2.54 -4.35 9.67
C VAL A 14 3.99 -4.09 9.33
N TRP A 15 4.31 -4.13 8.06
CA TRP A 15 5.62 -3.79 7.54
C TRP A 15 5.59 -2.48 6.77
N GLY A 16 6.65 -1.69 6.91
CA GLY A 16 6.82 -0.48 6.13
C GLY A 16 8.28 -0.09 5.97
N LYS A 17 8.56 0.62 4.89
CA LYS A 17 9.87 1.18 4.60
C LYS A 17 9.74 2.69 4.43
N GLY A 18 10.36 3.44 5.35
CA GLY A 18 10.40 4.90 5.26
C GLY A 18 11.16 5.37 4.01
N MET A 19 10.62 6.38 3.35
CA MET A 19 11.25 7.02 2.21
C MET A 19 12.18 8.13 2.71
N ARG A 20 13.47 8.06 2.34
CA ARG A 20 14.45 9.11 2.62
C ARG A 20 14.58 10.08 1.45
N GLU A 21 14.51 9.56 0.24
CA GLU A 21 14.65 10.30 -1.00
C GLU A 21 13.59 9.81 -2.00
N HIS A 22 13.07 10.72 -2.79
CA HIS A 22 12.09 10.43 -3.82
C HIS A 22 12.78 10.23 -5.17
N THR A 23 13.55 9.16 -5.29
CA THR A 23 14.40 8.84 -6.44
C THR A 23 14.17 7.42 -6.93
N PRO A 24 14.58 7.10 -8.17
CA PRO A 24 14.45 5.74 -8.72
C PRO A 24 15.21 4.67 -7.93
N GLU A 25 16.28 5.04 -7.24
CA GLU A 25 17.09 4.15 -6.42
C GLU A 25 16.37 3.74 -5.12
N ASN A 26 15.45 4.59 -4.66
CA ASN A 26 14.61 4.26 -3.52
C ASN A 26 13.43 3.41 -3.97
N GLN A 27 13.52 2.10 -3.79
CA GLN A 27 12.47 1.16 -4.11
C GLN A 27 11.66 0.84 -2.84
N PRO A 28 10.41 1.34 -2.73
CA PRO A 28 9.62 1.24 -1.50
C PRO A 28 9.34 -0.19 -1.03
N LEU A 29 9.15 -1.11 -1.96
CA LEU A 29 8.86 -2.52 -1.65
C LEU A 29 10.09 -3.42 -1.63
N GLN A 30 11.30 -2.86 -1.82
CA GLN A 30 12.52 -3.65 -1.73
C GLN A 30 12.80 -4.13 -0.30
N GLY A 31 13.04 -5.42 -0.15
CA GLY A 31 13.34 -6.04 1.14
C GLY A 31 12.09 -6.37 1.97
N MET A 32 10.95 -6.49 1.32
CA MET A 32 9.75 -7.05 1.92
C MET A 32 10.04 -8.42 2.50
N PRO A 33 9.62 -8.70 3.74
CA PRO A 33 9.76 -10.03 4.32
C PRO A 33 8.72 -10.99 3.76
N ALA A 34 9.06 -12.27 3.71
CA ALA A 34 8.07 -13.32 3.51
C ALA A 34 7.14 -13.43 4.71
N LYS A 35 5.92 -13.91 4.48
CA LYS A 35 4.92 -14.13 5.54
C LYS A 35 5.41 -15.24 6.49
N GLN A 36 5.70 -14.87 7.73
CA GLN A 36 6.25 -15.80 8.74
C GLN A 36 5.15 -16.56 9.50
N HIS A 37 3.98 -15.95 9.68
CA HIS A 37 2.88 -16.51 10.46
C HIS A 37 1.61 -16.54 9.63
N HIS A 38 1.23 -17.72 9.14
CA HIS A 38 0.07 -17.91 8.27
C HIS A 38 -1.28 -17.57 8.92
N HIS A 39 -1.32 -17.49 10.27
CA HIS A 39 -2.52 -17.12 11.02
C HIS A 39 -2.60 -15.63 11.35
N HIS A 40 -1.59 -14.84 10.97
CA HIS A 40 -1.59 -13.40 11.15
C HIS A 40 -1.90 -12.70 9.83
N TRP A 41 -2.62 -11.59 9.93
CA TRP A 41 -2.73 -10.65 8.82
C TRP A 41 -1.38 -9.99 8.56
N HIS A 42 -1.02 -9.90 7.32
CA HIS A 42 0.25 -9.32 6.90
C HIS A 42 -0.03 -8.11 6.01
N VAL A 43 0.19 -6.91 6.55
CA VAL A 43 -0.08 -5.64 5.88
C VAL A 43 1.23 -4.94 5.58
N GLY A 44 1.40 -4.52 4.33
CA GLY A 44 2.54 -3.71 3.90
C GLY A 44 2.16 -2.25 3.68
N MET A 45 3.09 -1.33 3.93
CA MET A 45 2.96 0.09 3.61
C MET A 45 4.12 0.57 2.76
N GLY A 46 3.81 1.31 1.70
CA GLY A 46 4.81 1.89 0.80
C GLY A 46 4.39 3.24 0.25
N HIS A 47 5.39 4.05 -0.13
CA HIS A 47 5.15 5.35 -0.76
C HIS A 47 5.98 5.47 -2.03
N GLY A 48 5.33 5.62 -3.18
CA GLY A 48 5.98 5.69 -4.48
C GLY A 48 4.99 5.73 -5.63
N ILE A 49 5.50 5.71 -6.85
CA ILE A 49 4.67 5.76 -8.06
C ILE A 49 4.50 4.35 -8.66
N PRO A 50 3.27 3.97 -9.05
CA PRO A 50 3.07 2.69 -9.72
C PRO A 50 3.69 2.73 -11.12
N VAL A 51 4.49 1.73 -11.43
CA VAL A 51 5.21 1.60 -12.71
C VAL A 51 4.95 0.23 -13.31
N ALA A 52 4.55 0.21 -14.58
CA ALA A 52 4.38 -1.04 -15.31
C ALA A 52 5.71 -1.79 -15.45
N ASN A 53 5.63 -3.12 -15.60
CA ASN A 53 6.82 -3.95 -15.78
C ASN A 53 7.61 -3.51 -17.00
N GLY A 54 8.93 -3.38 -16.84
CA GLY A 54 9.85 -2.99 -17.91
C GLY A 54 9.88 -1.48 -18.24
N VAL A 55 9.13 -0.67 -17.52
CA VAL A 55 9.15 0.80 -17.64
C VAL A 55 10.12 1.39 -16.62
N GLU A 56 11.02 2.26 -17.09
CA GLU A 56 11.92 3.00 -16.21
C GLU A 56 11.21 4.21 -15.60
N CYS A 57 11.43 4.42 -14.32
CA CYS A 57 10.97 5.59 -13.59
C CYS A 57 12.14 6.55 -13.39
N MET A 58 12.06 7.76 -13.96
CA MET A 58 13.17 8.71 -13.97
C MET A 58 13.20 9.65 -12.75
N ASN A 59 12.05 9.95 -12.16
CA ASN A 59 11.93 11.07 -11.21
C ASN A 59 11.18 10.74 -9.92
N SER A 60 11.04 9.45 -9.58
CA SER A 60 10.27 9.04 -8.42
C SER A 60 10.70 7.67 -7.91
N SER A 61 10.22 7.30 -6.75
CA SER A 61 10.43 5.97 -6.17
C SER A 61 9.46 4.96 -6.80
N PRO A 62 9.92 3.99 -7.60
CA PRO A 62 9.04 3.10 -8.33
C PRO A 62 8.45 1.98 -7.45
N ILE A 63 7.20 1.66 -7.70
CA ILE A 63 6.52 0.45 -7.22
C ILE A 63 6.10 -0.34 -8.45
N HIS A 64 6.79 -1.44 -8.72
CA HIS A 64 6.52 -2.27 -9.88
C HIS A 64 5.41 -3.28 -9.59
N GLU A 65 4.55 -3.51 -10.59
CA GLU A 65 3.47 -4.51 -10.51
C GLU A 65 3.98 -5.89 -10.11
N ALA A 66 5.13 -6.31 -10.66
CA ALA A 66 5.76 -7.58 -10.30
C ALA A 66 6.17 -7.66 -8.82
N GLN A 67 6.49 -6.53 -8.17
CA GLN A 67 6.78 -6.50 -6.74
C GLN A 67 5.51 -6.65 -5.90
N ILE A 68 4.40 -6.08 -6.36
CA ILE A 68 3.08 -6.25 -5.73
C ILE A 68 2.67 -7.71 -5.83
N ASP A 69 2.75 -8.29 -7.03
CA ASP A 69 2.35 -9.66 -7.30
C ASP A 69 3.19 -10.71 -6.55
N ALA A 70 4.48 -10.46 -6.41
CA ALA A 70 5.40 -11.32 -5.68
C ALA A 70 5.37 -11.11 -4.16
N SER A 71 4.60 -10.14 -3.66
CA SER A 71 4.49 -9.91 -2.22
C SER A 71 3.62 -10.99 -1.56
N GLU A 72 3.93 -11.28 -0.32
CA GLU A 72 3.13 -12.20 0.50
C GLU A 72 2.25 -11.42 1.50
N PHE A 73 1.92 -10.17 1.17
CA PHE A 73 1.01 -9.37 1.97
C PHE A 73 -0.45 -9.69 1.62
N ASP A 74 -1.28 -9.72 2.65
CA ASP A 74 -2.73 -9.79 2.46
C ASP A 74 -3.25 -8.46 1.90
N TYR A 75 -2.65 -7.33 2.35
CA TYR A 75 -2.99 -6.00 1.88
C TYR A 75 -1.76 -5.09 1.79
N LEU A 76 -1.64 -4.33 0.71
CA LEU A 76 -0.66 -3.26 0.54
C LEU A 76 -1.35 -1.88 0.52
N ALA A 77 -1.06 -1.09 1.55
CA ALA A 77 -1.49 0.31 1.65
C ALA A 77 -0.44 1.22 1.03
N LEU A 78 -0.76 1.83 -0.10
CA LEU A 78 0.17 2.62 -0.88
C LEU A 78 -0.20 4.11 -0.86
N GLY A 79 0.83 4.96 -0.79
CA GLY A 79 0.70 6.41 -0.85
C GLY A 79 1.52 6.99 -2.00
N HIS A 80 1.27 8.22 -2.34
CA HIS A 80 1.86 9.11 -3.35
C HIS A 80 0.81 9.67 -4.31
N LEU A 81 -0.04 8.84 -4.88
CA LEU A 81 -1.10 9.29 -5.77
C LEU A 81 -2.17 10.04 -4.97
N HIS A 82 -2.59 11.19 -5.49
CA HIS A 82 -3.63 12.00 -4.86
C HIS A 82 -5.04 11.50 -5.17
N ALA A 83 -5.19 10.63 -6.14
CA ALA A 83 -6.45 9.93 -6.44
C ALA A 83 -6.35 8.47 -5.98
N MET A 84 -7.47 7.92 -5.52
CA MET A 84 -7.58 6.50 -5.23
C MET A 84 -7.31 5.68 -6.49
N ARG A 85 -6.52 4.63 -6.35
CA ARG A 85 -6.22 3.71 -7.44
C ARG A 85 -6.04 2.29 -6.94
N ASP A 86 -6.78 1.38 -7.55
CA ASP A 86 -6.61 -0.06 -7.39
C ASP A 86 -5.43 -0.52 -8.27
N VAL A 87 -4.46 -1.17 -7.64
CA VAL A 87 -3.30 -1.80 -8.30
C VAL A 87 -3.13 -3.25 -7.83
N SER A 88 -4.23 -3.86 -7.40
CA SER A 88 -4.26 -5.26 -6.99
C SER A 88 -3.84 -6.18 -8.14
N THR A 89 -3.23 -7.29 -7.77
CA THR A 89 -2.88 -8.38 -8.67
C THR A 89 -3.72 -9.62 -8.34
N GLU A 90 -3.47 -10.75 -8.96
CA GLU A 90 -4.13 -12.01 -8.60
C GLU A 90 -3.79 -12.46 -7.17
N ASN A 91 -2.58 -12.12 -6.70
CA ASN A 91 -2.04 -12.62 -5.43
C ASN A 91 -2.14 -11.61 -4.29
N THR A 92 -2.28 -10.32 -4.57
CA THR A 92 -2.20 -9.27 -3.54
C THR A 92 -3.20 -8.16 -3.77
N THR A 93 -3.97 -7.83 -2.73
CA THR A 93 -4.83 -6.63 -2.73
C THR A 93 -3.98 -5.41 -2.41
N ALA A 94 -3.96 -4.42 -3.32
CA ALA A 94 -3.11 -3.24 -3.18
C ALA A 94 -3.80 -1.96 -3.69
N PHE A 95 -3.78 -0.91 -2.87
CA PHE A 95 -4.46 0.35 -3.20
C PHE A 95 -3.62 1.57 -2.83
N PHE A 96 -3.67 2.56 -3.71
CA PHE A 96 -3.37 3.95 -3.36
C PHE A 96 -4.62 4.59 -2.77
N CYS A 97 -4.52 5.15 -1.57
CA CYS A 97 -5.69 5.69 -0.86
C CYS A 97 -6.17 7.06 -1.38
N GLY A 98 -5.34 7.76 -2.15
CA GLY A 98 -5.58 9.15 -2.48
C GLY A 98 -5.10 10.09 -1.37
N ALA A 99 -5.51 11.36 -1.45
CA ALA A 99 -5.18 12.37 -0.46
C ALA A 99 -6.37 12.67 0.46
N PRO A 100 -6.14 12.78 1.79
CA PRO A 100 -7.20 13.08 2.74
C PRO A 100 -7.64 14.56 2.74
N GLY A 101 -6.87 15.43 2.12
CA GLY A 101 -7.19 16.86 2.02
C GLY A 101 -7.75 17.27 0.66
N PRO A 102 -8.39 18.44 0.58
CA PRO A 102 -8.88 18.96 -0.70
C PRO A 102 -7.68 19.35 -1.58
N ILE A 103 -7.53 18.65 -2.69
CA ILE A 103 -6.60 19.02 -3.75
C ILE A 103 -7.44 19.33 -4.97
N VAL A 104 -7.43 20.59 -5.36
CA VAL A 104 -8.10 21.15 -6.53
C VAL A 104 -9.37 20.37 -6.95
N ASP A 105 -10.53 20.79 -6.48
CA ASP A 105 -11.85 20.26 -6.80
C ASP A 105 -12.16 18.79 -6.40
N GLN A 106 -11.35 18.18 -5.54
CA GLN A 106 -11.63 16.85 -5.03
C GLN A 106 -11.85 16.88 -3.51
N ASN A 107 -12.93 16.25 -3.07
CA ASN A 107 -13.13 15.95 -1.66
C ASN A 107 -12.05 14.97 -1.20
N GLY A 108 -11.51 15.17 0.01
CA GLY A 108 -10.53 14.25 0.57
C GLY A 108 -11.07 12.83 0.64
N THR A 109 -10.24 11.85 0.32
CA THR A 109 -10.59 10.44 0.34
C THR A 109 -9.70 9.66 1.29
N TRP A 110 -10.27 8.59 1.84
CA TRP A 110 -9.54 7.57 2.59
C TRP A 110 -10.16 6.21 2.31
N LEU A 111 -9.44 5.16 2.64
CA LEU A 111 -9.90 3.78 2.43
C LEU A 111 -10.13 3.10 3.77
N LEU A 112 -11.27 2.43 3.90
CA LEU A 112 -11.54 1.46 4.95
C LEU A 112 -11.25 0.08 4.38
N THR A 113 -10.30 -0.63 4.98
CA THR A 113 -9.98 -2.00 4.60
C THR A 113 -10.41 -2.95 5.71
N THR A 114 -11.26 -3.90 5.36
CA THR A 114 -11.71 -4.96 6.27
C THR A 114 -10.97 -6.26 5.94
N LEU A 115 -10.35 -6.84 6.95
CA LEU A 115 -9.66 -8.12 6.88
C LEU A 115 -10.51 -9.14 7.64
N GLU A 116 -11.04 -10.12 6.93
CA GLU A 116 -11.89 -11.16 7.48
C GLU A 116 -11.38 -12.55 7.05
N GLU A 117 -11.33 -13.50 7.97
CA GLU A 117 -10.78 -14.82 7.72
C GLU A 117 -11.51 -15.53 6.56
N ALA A 118 -10.76 -16.18 5.69
CA ALA A 118 -11.21 -16.87 4.49
C ALA A 118 -11.81 -15.97 3.38
N LEU A 119 -11.75 -14.65 3.52
CA LEU A 119 -12.15 -13.70 2.48
C LEU A 119 -10.97 -12.84 2.02
N PRO A 120 -10.96 -12.41 0.75
CA PRO A 120 -9.99 -11.40 0.33
C PRO A 120 -10.26 -10.07 1.04
N PRO A 121 -9.24 -9.22 1.26
CA PRO A 121 -9.43 -7.90 1.84
C PRO A 121 -10.51 -7.10 1.09
N GLN A 122 -11.45 -6.54 1.84
CA GLN A 122 -12.51 -5.70 1.29
C GLN A 122 -12.14 -4.23 1.47
N VAL A 123 -12.10 -3.48 0.39
CA VAL A 123 -11.66 -2.08 0.39
C VAL A 123 -12.80 -1.17 -0.02
N GLU A 124 -13.15 -0.24 0.86
CA GLU A 124 -14.19 0.76 0.62
C GLU A 124 -13.60 2.16 0.57
N GLN A 125 -13.86 2.90 -0.50
CA GLN A 125 -13.54 4.31 -0.56
C GLN A 125 -14.53 5.14 0.28
N ARG A 126 -13.99 5.99 1.14
CA ARG A 126 -14.73 6.93 1.97
C ARG A 126 -14.31 8.35 1.66
N GLN A 127 -15.24 9.28 1.75
CA GLN A 127 -14.96 10.70 1.61
C GLN A 127 -14.94 11.38 2.99
N LEU A 128 -14.07 12.37 3.14
CA LEU A 128 -14.10 13.25 4.29
C LEU A 128 -15.15 14.34 4.06
N ASP A 129 -16.06 14.49 5.01
CA ASP A 129 -16.97 15.64 5.04
C ASP A 129 -16.19 16.82 5.63
N LEU A 130 -15.70 17.69 4.75
CA LEU A 130 -14.92 18.87 5.14
C LEU A 130 -15.81 20.07 5.50
N ASN A 131 -17.15 19.92 5.52
CA ASN A 131 -18.09 20.96 5.83
C ASN A 131 -18.53 20.97 7.32
N ARG A 132 -17.76 20.32 8.19
CA ARG A 132 -17.99 20.33 9.63
C ARG A 132 -16.94 21.12 10.37
#